data_5f700bf508a13ecd1c3d9aa318fe3857
#
_entry.id   5f700bf508a13ecd1c3d9aa318fe3857
#
_cell.length_a   1.000
_cell.length_b   1.000
_cell.length_c   1.000
_cell.angle_alpha   90.00
_cell.angle_beta   90.00
_cell.angle_gamma   90.00
#
_symmetry.space_group_name_H-M   'P 1'
#
loop_
_entity.id
_entity.type
_entity.pdbx_description
1 polymer ?
#
loop_
_entity_poly.entity_id
_entity_poly.type
_entity_poly.pdbx_seq_one_letter_code
_entity_poly.pdbx_strand_id
1 'polypeptide(L)'
;NIANLFLDEWIYAKEEPDYLSCMKKAFRTYSIELAACADLLDKEKEKEFFADCKRHFEHIRQTVTETFRTPGYELDKTDAVLEPTYICEALGLQGRLDYMQRDMSSFIEMKSGKADEYSIRDKVEPKENNKVQMLLYQAVLEYSMGMDHRRVKAYLLYTRYPLLYPARPSWAMVRRVMDVRNRIVANEYGMQLRNSPHYTAECLKAINPETLNERHLNNTLWKRYLYPSIDAVAQRIRMLTALEQCYFYTLYNFITKELYTSKSGDIDYEGRAGAAALWLSTLEEKREAGEILYDLTITENHAADIHKAYLVLARPVNDLSLQVLPNFREGDAIVLYQRNQDTDNVTNKMVFKGNIERITDRDIRIRLRASQQNTSVLPLD
;
A
#
# COMPACT_ATOMS: atom_id res chain seq x y z
N ASN A 1 9.45 5.65 6.13
CA ASN A 1 9.34 4.67 7.23
C ASN A 1 9.43 5.31 8.63
N ILE A 2 10.50 6.10 8.96
CA ILE A 2 10.65 6.71 10.29
C ILE A 2 9.51 7.69 10.62
N ALA A 3 9.08 8.51 9.65
CA ALA A 3 7.95 9.41 9.85
C ALA A 3 6.63 8.66 10.12
N ASN A 4 6.41 7.49 9.48
CA ASN A 4 5.26 6.64 9.80
C ASN A 4 5.33 6.16 11.25
N LEU A 5 6.49 5.68 11.70
CA LEU A 5 6.67 5.28 13.10
C LEU A 5 6.38 6.45 14.07
N PHE A 6 6.77 7.67 13.75
CA PHE A 6 6.43 8.84 14.58
C PHE A 6 4.93 9.10 14.61
N LEU A 7 4.24 8.95 13.47
CA LEU A 7 2.78 9.07 13.44
C LEU A 7 2.12 8.00 14.31
N ASP A 8 2.55 6.74 14.17
CA ASP A 8 2.05 5.62 14.97
C ASP A 8 2.20 5.89 16.48
N GLU A 9 3.41 6.36 16.88
CA GLU A 9 3.68 6.70 18.28
C GLU A 9 2.74 7.81 18.78
N TRP A 10 2.53 8.88 18.02
CA TRP A 10 1.65 9.98 18.41
C TRP A 10 0.17 9.61 18.44
N ILE A 11 -0.27 8.74 17.54
CA ILE A 11 -1.66 8.28 17.50
C ILE A 11 -1.97 7.40 18.72
N TYR A 12 -1.08 6.46 19.04
CA TYR A 12 -1.35 5.45 20.07
C TYR A 12 -0.86 5.83 21.47
N ALA A 13 -0.07 6.86 21.61
CA ALA A 13 0.47 7.23 22.91
C ALA A 13 -0.62 7.68 23.87
N LYS A 14 -0.57 7.13 25.09
CA LYS A 14 -1.35 7.60 26.24
C LYS A 14 -0.73 8.88 26.83
N GLU A 15 0.58 8.97 26.81
CA GLU A 15 1.37 10.13 27.23
C GLU A 15 2.12 10.68 26.02
N GLU A 16 2.62 11.93 26.11
CA GLU A 16 3.36 12.55 25.01
C GLU A 16 4.66 11.76 24.70
N PRO A 17 4.85 11.28 23.46
CA PRO A 17 6.05 10.55 23.08
C PRO A 17 7.30 11.42 23.18
N ASP A 18 8.36 10.83 23.72
CA ASP A 18 9.69 11.46 23.71
C ASP A 18 10.43 11.18 22.39
N TYR A 19 10.98 12.23 21.78
CA TYR A 19 11.71 12.13 20.52
C TYR A 19 12.86 11.12 20.55
N LEU A 20 13.67 11.11 21.61
CA LEU A 20 14.83 10.22 21.70
C LEU A 20 14.40 8.76 21.82
N SER A 21 13.31 8.50 22.54
CA SER A 21 12.73 7.15 22.66
C SER A 21 12.19 6.66 21.31
N CYS A 22 11.49 7.51 20.57
CA CYS A 22 11.01 7.22 19.21
C CYS A 22 12.17 6.96 18.25
N MET A 23 13.24 7.75 18.31
CA MET A 23 14.43 7.53 17.48
C MET A 23 15.14 6.22 17.80
N LYS A 24 15.31 5.89 19.09
CA LYS A 24 15.89 4.58 19.50
C LYS A 24 15.08 3.41 18.95
N LYS A 25 13.75 3.53 18.98
CA LYS A 25 12.84 2.55 18.38
C LYS A 25 13.00 2.48 16.86
N ALA A 26 13.07 3.62 16.18
CA ALA A 26 13.30 3.69 14.73
C ALA A 26 14.62 3.00 14.34
N PHE A 27 15.71 3.24 15.07
CA PHE A 27 17.00 2.59 14.83
C PHE A 27 16.97 1.06 15.03
N ARG A 28 16.17 0.57 15.97
CA ARG A 28 15.98 -0.87 16.16
C ARG A 28 15.14 -1.48 15.04
N THR A 29 14.04 -0.81 14.67
CA THR A 29 13.09 -1.31 13.68
C THR A 29 13.67 -1.29 12.27
N TYR A 30 14.41 -0.24 11.90
CA TYR A 30 14.96 -0.02 10.56
C TYR A 30 16.50 -0.12 10.52
N SER A 31 17.07 -0.98 11.37
CA SER A 31 18.53 -1.12 11.51
C SER A 31 19.23 -1.50 10.21
N ILE A 32 18.64 -2.40 9.42
CA ILE A 32 19.21 -2.87 8.16
C ILE A 32 19.15 -1.75 7.10
N GLU A 33 18.01 -1.09 6.97
CA GLU A 33 17.82 0.01 6.00
C GLU A 33 18.74 1.19 6.32
N LEU A 34 18.89 1.52 7.58
CA LEU A 34 19.79 2.58 8.02
C LEU A 34 21.26 2.21 7.78
N ALA A 35 21.65 0.97 8.06
CA ALA A 35 23.00 0.48 7.79
C ALA A 35 23.31 0.43 6.29
N ALA A 36 22.32 0.19 5.45
CA ALA A 36 22.47 0.19 3.98
C ALA A 36 22.51 1.60 3.36
N CYS A 37 22.21 2.65 4.15
CA CYS A 37 22.16 4.02 3.66
C CYS A 37 23.56 4.64 3.64
N ALA A 38 24.22 4.60 2.48
CA ALA A 38 25.58 5.16 2.30
C ALA A 38 25.67 6.67 2.61
N ASP A 39 24.59 7.42 2.45
CA ASP A 39 24.55 8.86 2.76
C ASP A 39 24.79 9.16 4.26
N LEU A 40 24.45 8.22 5.15
CA LEU A 40 24.70 8.37 6.59
C LEU A 40 26.18 8.20 7.00
N LEU A 41 27.05 7.80 6.07
CA LEU A 41 28.49 7.78 6.27
C LEU A 41 29.12 9.18 6.16
N ASP A 42 28.42 10.12 5.53
CA ASP A 42 28.81 11.51 5.42
C ASP A 42 28.28 12.31 6.64
N LYS A 43 29.19 12.94 7.41
CA LYS A 43 28.83 13.63 8.65
C LYS A 43 27.86 14.80 8.46
N GLU A 44 27.89 15.49 7.32
CA GLU A 44 26.97 16.60 7.05
C GLU A 44 25.58 16.07 6.69
N LYS A 45 25.50 15.01 5.88
CA LYS A 45 24.23 14.33 5.58
C LYS A 45 23.64 13.64 6.80
N GLU A 46 24.46 13.07 7.67
CA GLU A 46 24.02 12.53 8.96
C GLU A 46 23.35 13.60 9.82
N LYS A 47 23.97 14.78 9.96
CA LYS A 47 23.37 15.90 10.70
C LYS A 47 22.06 16.37 10.07
N GLU A 48 22.01 16.48 8.74
CA GLU A 48 20.79 16.83 8.01
C GLU A 48 19.68 15.80 8.25
N PHE A 49 20.02 14.51 8.23
CA PHE A 49 19.09 13.43 8.51
C PHE A 49 18.46 13.56 9.92
N PHE A 50 19.28 13.78 10.96
CA PHE A 50 18.74 13.96 12.31
C PHE A 50 17.90 15.23 12.47
N ALA A 51 18.30 16.31 11.80
CA ALA A 51 17.54 17.55 11.79
C ALA A 51 16.17 17.36 11.09
N ASP A 52 16.14 16.62 9.98
CA ASP A 52 14.92 16.29 9.28
C ASP A 52 14.03 15.35 10.12
N CYS A 53 14.57 14.33 10.76
CA CYS A 53 13.82 13.47 11.68
C CYS A 53 13.17 14.27 12.82
N LYS A 54 13.91 15.20 13.44
CA LYS A 54 13.36 16.05 14.49
C LYS A 54 12.25 16.96 13.96
N ARG A 55 12.42 17.54 12.77
CA ARG A 55 11.39 18.36 12.11
C ARG A 55 10.13 17.54 11.84
N HIS A 56 10.24 16.34 11.29
CA HIS A 56 9.10 15.45 11.06
C HIS A 56 8.36 15.12 12.36
N PHE A 57 9.10 14.79 13.41
CA PHE A 57 8.52 14.50 14.72
C PHE A 57 7.70 15.69 15.26
N GLU A 58 8.27 16.91 15.23
CA GLU A 58 7.58 18.12 15.72
C GLU A 58 6.36 18.47 14.89
N HIS A 59 6.41 18.34 13.56
CA HIS A 59 5.27 18.62 12.71
C HIS A 59 4.15 17.60 12.88
N ILE A 60 4.48 16.32 13.07
CA ILE A 60 3.50 15.29 13.39
C ILE A 60 2.88 15.57 14.76
N ARG A 61 3.69 15.90 15.76
CA ARG A 61 3.20 16.34 17.08
C ARG A 61 2.17 17.44 16.93
N GLN A 62 2.54 18.54 16.28
CA GLN A 62 1.64 19.68 16.06
C GLN A 62 0.36 19.28 15.34
N THR A 63 0.46 18.43 14.32
CA THR A 63 -0.72 17.95 13.58
C THR A 63 -1.67 17.17 14.49
N VAL A 64 -1.17 16.21 15.26
CA VAL A 64 -2.00 15.34 16.10
C VAL A 64 -2.55 16.07 17.33
N THR A 65 -1.75 16.98 17.95
CA THR A 65 -2.16 17.66 19.19
C THR A 65 -2.99 18.92 18.94
N GLU A 66 -2.78 19.61 17.83
CA GLU A 66 -3.42 20.91 17.54
C GLU A 66 -4.39 20.79 16.35
N THR A 67 -3.91 20.34 15.17
CA THR A 67 -4.72 20.34 13.95
C THR A 67 -5.91 19.38 14.05
N PHE A 68 -5.76 18.19 14.63
CA PHE A 68 -6.87 17.24 14.82
C PHE A 68 -8.00 17.81 15.67
N ARG A 69 -7.69 18.71 16.61
CA ARG A 69 -8.67 19.37 17.47
C ARG A 69 -9.34 20.59 16.83
N THR A 70 -8.84 21.02 15.67
CA THR A 70 -9.40 22.19 14.99
C THR A 70 -10.77 21.84 14.38
N PRO A 71 -11.81 22.65 14.61
CA PRO A 71 -13.13 22.42 14.03
C PRO A 71 -13.08 22.24 12.51
N GLY A 72 -13.76 21.23 12.00
CA GLY A 72 -13.86 20.93 10.58
C GLY A 72 -12.94 19.81 10.07
N TYR A 73 -11.93 19.37 10.83
CA TYR A 73 -11.10 18.22 10.44
C TYR A 73 -11.75 16.88 10.79
N GLU A 74 -12.52 16.79 11.89
CA GLU A 74 -13.20 15.54 12.28
C GLU A 74 -12.25 14.33 12.39
N LEU A 75 -11.15 14.52 13.14
CA LEU A 75 -10.14 13.53 13.34
C LEU A 75 -9.99 13.21 14.84
N ASP A 76 -10.22 11.95 15.19
CA ASP A 76 -10.05 11.46 16.56
C ASP A 76 -8.97 10.35 16.56
N LYS A 77 -7.86 10.63 17.22
CA LYS A 77 -6.76 9.65 17.34
C LYS A 77 -7.15 8.38 18.08
N THR A 78 -8.17 8.45 18.96
CA THR A 78 -8.60 7.29 19.76
C THR A 78 -9.42 6.28 18.95
N ASP A 79 -9.99 6.71 17.82
CA ASP A 79 -10.75 5.86 16.90
C ASP A 79 -10.01 5.63 15.57
N ALA A 80 -8.69 5.69 15.62
CA ALA A 80 -7.83 5.50 14.46
C ALA A 80 -7.60 4.04 14.13
N VAL A 81 -7.53 3.75 12.83
CA VAL A 81 -7.00 2.50 12.25
C VAL A 81 -5.79 2.86 11.42
N LEU A 82 -4.64 2.24 11.71
CA LEU A 82 -3.40 2.47 10.98
C LEU A 82 -3.17 1.38 9.94
N GLU A 83 -2.67 1.82 8.81
CA GLU A 83 -2.31 0.97 7.67
C GLU A 83 -3.41 0.00 7.19
N PRO A 84 -4.73 0.39 7.21
CA PRO A 84 -5.78 -0.47 6.69
C PRO A 84 -5.58 -0.71 5.20
N THR A 85 -5.78 -1.96 4.78
CA THR A 85 -5.64 -2.36 3.38
C THR A 85 -7.02 -2.65 2.78
N TYR A 86 -7.22 -2.21 1.55
CA TYR A 86 -8.44 -2.45 0.76
C TYR A 86 -8.09 -3.01 -0.60
N ILE A 87 -8.91 -3.92 -1.09
CA ILE A 87 -8.85 -4.47 -2.45
C ILE A 87 -10.12 -4.05 -3.16
N CYS A 88 -10.00 -3.37 -4.28
CA CYS A 88 -11.12 -2.90 -5.10
C CYS A 88 -11.11 -3.58 -6.45
N GLU A 89 -11.94 -4.61 -6.60
CA GLU A 89 -12.08 -5.34 -7.85
C GLU A 89 -12.61 -4.44 -8.97
N ALA A 90 -13.65 -3.65 -8.71
CA ALA A 90 -14.26 -2.76 -9.69
C ALA A 90 -13.28 -1.80 -10.36
N LEU A 91 -12.28 -1.33 -9.61
CA LEU A 91 -11.23 -0.46 -10.14
C LEU A 91 -9.96 -1.24 -10.51
N GLY A 92 -9.83 -2.52 -10.15
CA GLY A 92 -8.61 -3.30 -10.29
C GLY A 92 -7.44 -2.69 -9.53
N LEU A 93 -7.69 -2.19 -8.34
CA LEU A 93 -6.72 -1.50 -7.49
C LEU A 93 -6.71 -2.10 -6.08
N GLN A 94 -5.57 -2.03 -5.45
CA GLN A 94 -5.45 -2.23 -4.00
C GLN A 94 -4.73 -1.03 -3.39
N GLY A 95 -5.06 -0.72 -2.15
CA GLY A 95 -4.44 0.40 -1.46
C GLY A 95 -4.29 0.14 0.02
N ARG A 96 -3.27 0.76 0.61
CA ARG A 96 -3.03 0.80 2.04
C ARG A 96 -2.93 2.27 2.44
N LEU A 97 -3.86 2.70 3.28
CA LEU A 97 -3.89 4.07 3.79
C LEU A 97 -2.95 4.15 5.01
N ASP A 98 -2.35 5.33 5.25
CA ASP A 98 -1.50 5.49 6.43
C ASP A 98 -2.33 5.62 7.71
N TYR A 99 -3.45 6.34 7.66
CA TYR A 99 -4.36 6.57 8.79
C TYR A 99 -5.80 6.64 8.31
N MET A 100 -6.73 6.08 9.06
CA MET A 100 -8.16 6.18 8.79
C MET A 100 -8.98 6.18 10.09
N GLN A 101 -10.09 6.92 10.14
CA GLN A 101 -11.10 6.75 11.19
C GLN A 101 -11.83 5.42 10.99
N ARG A 102 -12.15 4.74 12.07
CA ARG A 102 -12.81 3.42 12.02
C ARG A 102 -14.13 3.43 11.27
N ASP A 103 -14.90 4.51 11.39
CA ASP A 103 -16.15 4.73 10.67
C ASP A 103 -15.97 5.11 9.20
N MET A 104 -14.72 5.19 8.72
CA MET A 104 -14.32 5.60 7.37
C MET A 104 -14.72 7.04 7.00
N SER A 105 -15.12 7.87 7.97
CA SER A 105 -15.51 9.27 7.73
C SER A 105 -14.35 10.12 7.22
N SER A 106 -13.12 9.76 7.59
CA SER A 106 -11.93 10.49 7.15
C SER A 106 -10.68 9.61 7.14
N PHE A 107 -9.72 9.98 6.28
CA PHE A 107 -8.40 9.36 6.23
C PHE A 107 -7.29 10.37 5.91
N ILE A 108 -6.05 9.99 6.23
CA ILE A 108 -4.86 10.75 5.94
C ILE A 108 -3.89 9.88 5.14
N GLU A 109 -3.37 10.43 4.06
CA GLU A 109 -2.19 9.93 3.36
C GLU A 109 -0.99 10.78 3.75
N MET A 110 0.09 10.18 4.21
CA MET A 110 1.26 10.87 4.72
C MET A 110 2.41 10.88 3.71
N LYS A 111 3.11 11.99 3.62
CA LYS A 111 4.30 12.17 2.76
C LYS A 111 5.43 12.84 3.55
N SER A 112 6.59 12.19 3.59
CA SER A 112 7.82 12.75 4.20
C SER A 112 8.64 13.62 3.25
N GLY A 113 8.34 13.58 1.93
CA GLY A 113 9.02 14.36 0.91
C GLY A 113 8.57 15.81 0.85
N LYS A 114 9.22 16.58 -0.06
CA LYS A 114 8.83 17.97 -0.35
C LYS A 114 7.54 18.00 -1.17
N ALA A 115 6.69 18.99 -0.86
CA ALA A 115 5.61 19.45 -1.74
C ALA A 115 6.15 20.37 -2.84
N ASP A 116 5.28 20.91 -3.69
CA ASP A 116 5.67 21.93 -4.67
C ASP A 116 5.69 23.29 -3.99
N GLU A 117 6.85 23.95 -4.00
CA GLU A 117 7.07 25.27 -3.40
C GLU A 117 7.06 26.34 -4.50
N TYR A 118 6.09 27.23 -4.45
CA TYR A 118 5.97 28.34 -5.39
C TYR A 118 6.51 29.62 -4.75
N SER A 119 7.72 30.05 -5.16
CA SER A 119 8.42 31.21 -4.63
C SER A 119 7.67 32.55 -4.77
N ILE A 120 6.73 32.66 -5.70
CA ILE A 120 5.97 33.90 -5.97
C ILE A 120 4.89 34.18 -4.91
N ARG A 121 4.45 33.17 -4.14
CA ARG A 121 3.33 33.30 -3.20
C ARG A 121 3.61 32.74 -1.81
N ASP A 122 4.81 32.31 -1.51
CA ASP A 122 5.16 31.52 -0.31
C ASP A 122 4.17 30.38 -0.03
N LYS A 123 3.60 29.82 -1.11
CA LYS A 123 2.55 28.83 -1.04
C LYS A 123 3.12 27.44 -1.34
N VAL A 124 2.93 26.55 -0.39
CA VAL A 124 3.24 25.13 -0.55
C VAL A 124 1.98 24.42 -1.06
N GLU A 125 2.09 23.70 -2.17
CA GLU A 125 0.97 22.92 -2.72
C GLU A 125 1.33 21.44 -2.84
N PRO A 126 0.37 20.53 -2.58
CA PRO A 126 0.57 19.11 -2.78
C PRO A 126 0.89 18.78 -4.23
N LYS A 127 1.85 17.88 -4.44
CA LYS A 127 2.19 17.36 -5.77
C LYS A 127 0.99 16.65 -6.41
N GLU A 128 0.85 16.77 -7.71
CA GLU A 128 -0.29 16.20 -8.46
C GLU A 128 -0.40 14.68 -8.25
N ASN A 129 0.72 13.94 -8.28
CA ASN A 129 0.72 12.49 -8.05
C ASN A 129 0.22 12.11 -6.64
N ASN A 130 0.51 12.91 -5.61
CA ASN A 130 0.04 12.65 -4.26
C ASN A 130 -1.46 12.98 -4.11
N LYS A 131 -1.93 14.06 -4.78
CA LYS A 131 -3.38 14.35 -4.89
C LYS A 131 -4.13 13.20 -5.57
N VAL A 132 -3.57 12.68 -6.65
CA VAL A 132 -4.13 11.53 -7.39
C VAL A 132 -4.22 10.31 -6.50
N GLN A 133 -3.18 9.96 -5.77
CA GLN A 133 -3.18 8.80 -4.87
C GLN A 133 -4.31 8.89 -3.84
N MET A 134 -4.47 10.05 -3.23
CA MET A 134 -5.54 10.32 -2.26
C MET A 134 -6.94 10.18 -2.89
N LEU A 135 -7.13 10.69 -4.12
CA LEU A 135 -8.40 10.55 -4.84
C LEU A 135 -8.69 9.10 -5.24
N LEU A 136 -7.67 8.32 -5.56
CA LEU A 136 -7.82 6.88 -5.80
C LEU A 136 -8.25 6.14 -4.54
N TYR A 137 -7.75 6.51 -3.36
CA TYR A 137 -8.21 5.93 -2.10
C TYR A 137 -9.68 6.27 -1.81
N GLN A 138 -10.12 7.50 -2.06
CA GLN A 138 -11.55 7.83 -1.98
C GLN A 138 -12.39 6.96 -2.92
N ALA A 139 -11.94 6.78 -4.17
CA ALA A 139 -12.62 5.93 -5.14
C ALA A 139 -12.62 4.45 -4.68
N VAL A 140 -11.52 3.95 -4.15
CA VAL A 140 -11.45 2.59 -3.59
C VAL A 140 -12.47 2.42 -2.46
N LEU A 141 -12.56 3.35 -1.51
CA LEU A 141 -13.54 3.28 -0.43
C LEU A 141 -14.98 3.36 -0.95
N GLU A 142 -15.24 4.16 -1.98
CA GLU A 142 -16.58 4.24 -2.59
C GLU A 142 -16.98 2.92 -3.26
N TYR A 143 -16.10 2.37 -4.10
CA TYR A 143 -16.41 1.17 -4.90
C TYR A 143 -16.29 -0.15 -4.12
N SER A 144 -15.48 -0.21 -3.07
CA SER A 144 -15.33 -1.42 -2.24
C SER A 144 -16.25 -1.41 -1.04
N MET A 145 -16.40 -0.25 -0.37
CA MET A 145 -17.08 -0.15 0.92
C MET A 145 -18.43 0.56 0.82
N GLY A 146 -18.82 1.04 -0.38
CA GLY A 146 -20.07 1.77 -0.58
C GLY A 146 -20.11 3.15 0.06
N MET A 147 -18.94 3.73 0.42
CA MET A 147 -18.84 5.03 1.05
C MET A 147 -19.06 6.15 0.03
N ASP A 148 -20.00 7.06 0.29
CA ASP A 148 -20.14 8.25 -0.57
C ASP A 148 -18.88 9.13 -0.47
N HIS A 149 -18.14 9.29 -1.56
CA HIS A 149 -16.93 10.10 -1.61
C HIS A 149 -17.12 11.55 -1.12
N ARG A 150 -18.36 12.10 -1.19
CA ARG A 150 -18.69 13.44 -0.68
C ARG A 150 -18.72 13.50 0.84
N ARG A 151 -18.88 12.36 1.50
CA ARG A 151 -18.90 12.23 2.96
C ARG A 151 -17.55 11.84 3.54
N VAL A 152 -16.67 11.22 2.72
CA VAL A 152 -15.34 10.81 3.15
C VAL A 152 -14.37 11.98 3.01
N LYS A 153 -13.86 12.50 4.11
CA LYS A 153 -12.85 13.55 4.14
C LYS A 153 -11.47 12.93 3.95
N ALA A 154 -10.76 13.36 2.94
CA ALA A 154 -9.42 12.89 2.63
C ALA A 154 -8.40 14.00 2.81
N TYR A 155 -7.28 13.69 3.45
CA TYR A 155 -6.25 14.65 3.77
C TYR A 155 -4.87 14.15 3.32
N LEU A 156 -4.01 15.09 2.88
CA LEU A 156 -2.59 14.88 2.67
C LEU A 156 -1.80 15.56 3.79
N LEU A 157 -1.03 14.77 4.54
CA LEU A 157 -0.10 15.28 5.54
C LEU A 157 1.32 15.26 4.95
N TYR A 158 1.88 16.43 4.73
CA TYR A 158 3.32 16.56 4.47
C TYR A 158 4.04 16.80 5.79
N THR A 159 4.73 15.80 6.30
CA THR A 159 5.41 15.91 7.61
C THR A 159 6.62 16.85 7.60
N ARG A 160 7.06 17.28 6.42
CA ARG A 160 8.07 18.35 6.27
C ARG A 160 7.51 19.73 6.59
N TYR A 161 6.20 19.88 6.60
CA TYR A 161 5.45 21.10 6.92
C TYR A 161 4.33 20.76 7.90
N PRO A 162 3.95 21.65 8.84
CA PRO A 162 2.85 21.37 9.76
C PRO A 162 1.48 21.61 9.10
N LEU A 163 1.27 21.04 7.92
CA LEU A 163 0.12 21.32 7.07
C LEU A 163 -0.61 20.03 6.68
N LEU A 164 -1.91 20.02 6.96
CA LEU A 164 -2.84 19.00 6.56
C LEU A 164 -3.74 19.54 5.44
N TYR A 165 -3.57 19.02 4.23
CA TYR A 165 -4.26 19.50 3.04
C TYR A 165 -5.52 18.68 2.78
N PRO A 166 -6.72 19.29 2.74
CA PRO A 166 -7.92 18.59 2.34
C PRO A 166 -7.94 18.26 0.84
N ALA A 167 -8.40 17.08 0.50
CA ALA A 167 -8.68 16.73 -0.88
C ALA A 167 -9.85 17.54 -1.45
N ARG A 168 -9.71 17.88 -2.73
CA ARG A 168 -10.84 18.34 -3.53
C ARG A 168 -11.18 17.24 -4.52
N PRO A 169 -12.35 16.58 -4.41
CA PRO A 169 -12.74 15.53 -5.33
C PRO A 169 -12.68 16.00 -6.80
N SER A 170 -12.08 15.19 -7.67
CA SER A 170 -11.95 15.46 -9.09
C SER A 170 -12.08 14.17 -9.88
N TRP A 171 -13.29 13.86 -10.29
CA TRP A 171 -13.56 12.68 -11.14
C TRP A 171 -12.85 12.73 -12.49
N ALA A 172 -12.61 13.92 -13.03
CA ALA A 172 -11.82 14.05 -14.26
C ALA A 172 -10.38 13.55 -14.06
N MET A 173 -9.79 13.83 -12.89
CA MET A 173 -8.45 13.34 -12.56
C MET A 173 -8.46 11.83 -12.32
N VAL A 174 -9.45 11.29 -11.61
CA VAL A 174 -9.60 9.83 -11.41
C VAL A 174 -9.72 9.11 -12.74
N ARG A 175 -10.57 9.58 -13.67
CA ARG A 175 -10.70 8.98 -15.00
C ARG A 175 -9.38 8.96 -15.77
N ARG A 176 -8.64 10.05 -15.79
CA ARG A 176 -7.32 10.12 -16.44
C ARG A 176 -6.34 9.07 -15.89
N VAL A 177 -6.35 8.86 -14.58
CA VAL A 177 -5.49 7.86 -13.96
C VAL A 177 -5.97 6.44 -14.27
N MET A 178 -7.28 6.22 -14.32
CA MET A 178 -7.83 4.93 -14.76
C MET A 178 -7.46 4.62 -16.23
N ASP A 179 -7.39 5.63 -17.11
CA ASP A 179 -6.87 5.44 -18.47
C ASP A 179 -5.39 4.99 -18.46
N VAL A 180 -4.56 5.59 -17.60
CA VAL A 180 -3.16 5.16 -17.42
C VAL A 180 -3.10 3.71 -16.92
N ARG A 181 -3.89 3.36 -15.90
CA ARG A 181 -3.99 1.98 -15.38
C ARG A 181 -4.41 1.01 -16.49
N ASN A 182 -5.42 1.37 -17.30
CA ASN A 182 -5.89 0.54 -18.41
C ASN A 182 -4.80 0.28 -19.45
N ARG A 183 -4.00 1.29 -19.79
CA ARG A 183 -2.84 1.13 -20.70
C ARG A 183 -1.78 0.20 -20.13
N ILE A 184 -1.47 0.31 -18.83
CA ILE A 184 -0.52 -0.59 -18.17
C ILE A 184 -1.02 -2.03 -18.23
N VAL A 185 -2.27 -2.27 -17.84
CA VAL A 185 -2.88 -3.60 -17.85
C VAL A 185 -2.95 -4.17 -19.28
N ALA A 186 -3.30 -3.35 -20.26
CA ALA A 186 -3.34 -3.78 -21.66
C ALA A 186 -1.96 -4.21 -22.19
N ASN A 187 -0.89 -3.50 -21.79
CA ASN A 187 0.47 -3.88 -22.14
C ASN A 187 0.91 -5.18 -21.45
N GLU A 188 0.65 -5.32 -20.14
CA GLU A 188 0.95 -6.55 -19.39
C GLU A 188 0.20 -7.75 -19.99
N TYR A 189 -1.10 -7.58 -20.28
CA TYR A 189 -1.92 -8.62 -20.91
C TYR A 189 -1.44 -8.95 -22.32
N GLY A 190 -1.06 -7.95 -23.11
CA GLY A 190 -0.48 -8.14 -24.45
C GLY A 190 0.82 -8.94 -24.41
N MET A 191 1.69 -8.70 -23.41
CA MET A 191 2.91 -9.49 -23.21
C MET A 191 2.59 -10.94 -22.79
N GLN A 192 1.59 -11.13 -21.93
CA GLN A 192 1.12 -12.45 -21.51
C GLN A 192 0.57 -13.27 -22.71
N LEU A 193 -0.34 -12.69 -23.51
CA LEU A 193 -0.96 -13.37 -24.64
C LEU A 193 0.03 -13.75 -25.73
N ARG A 194 0.92 -12.82 -26.08
CA ARG A 194 1.90 -13.01 -27.17
C ARG A 194 3.05 -13.89 -26.75
N ASN A 195 3.39 -13.90 -25.46
CA ASN A 195 4.48 -14.67 -24.85
C ASN A 195 5.77 -14.66 -25.73
N SER A 196 6.16 -13.46 -26.18
CA SER A 196 7.25 -13.25 -27.16
C SER A 196 8.24 -12.23 -26.65
N PRO A 197 9.52 -12.61 -26.47
CA PRO A 197 10.59 -11.66 -26.18
C PRO A 197 10.72 -10.55 -27.21
N HIS A 198 10.40 -10.84 -28.49
CA HIS A 198 10.39 -9.86 -29.56
C HIS A 198 9.34 -8.77 -29.33
N TYR A 199 8.10 -9.15 -29.00
CA TYR A 199 7.05 -8.19 -28.67
C TYR A 199 7.38 -7.37 -27.42
N THR A 200 7.95 -8.01 -26.41
CA THR A 200 8.45 -7.33 -25.22
C THR A 200 9.53 -6.31 -25.56
N ALA A 201 10.45 -6.67 -26.49
CA ALA A 201 11.46 -5.74 -26.98
C ALA A 201 10.86 -4.52 -27.70
N GLU A 202 9.82 -4.72 -28.51
CA GLU A 202 9.10 -3.61 -29.18
C GLU A 202 8.46 -2.68 -28.14
N CYS A 203 7.76 -3.22 -27.14
CA CYS A 203 7.16 -2.43 -26.07
C CYS A 203 8.20 -1.61 -25.30
N LEU A 204 9.34 -2.20 -24.94
CA LEU A 204 10.38 -1.51 -24.18
C LEU A 204 11.14 -0.48 -25.03
N LYS A 205 11.39 -0.75 -26.30
CA LYS A 205 11.99 0.22 -27.24
C LYS A 205 11.08 1.42 -27.53
N ALA A 206 9.75 1.24 -27.38
CA ALA A 206 8.79 2.33 -27.49
C ALA A 206 8.87 3.30 -26.30
N ILE A 207 9.57 2.95 -25.20
CA ILE A 207 9.82 3.86 -24.07
C ILE A 207 10.98 4.78 -24.46
N ASN A 208 10.68 5.88 -25.11
CA ASN A 208 11.64 6.91 -25.51
C ASN A 208 10.99 8.31 -25.48
N PRO A 209 11.81 9.39 -25.49
CA PRO A 209 11.27 10.75 -25.39
C PRO A 209 10.31 11.15 -26.51
N GLU A 210 10.47 10.62 -27.71
CA GLU A 210 9.63 10.92 -28.86
C GLU A 210 8.23 10.34 -28.69
N THR A 211 8.14 9.06 -28.30
CA THR A 211 6.86 8.35 -28.13
C THR A 211 6.12 8.77 -26.86
N LEU A 212 6.84 9.08 -25.79
CA LEU A 212 6.23 9.46 -24.51
C LEU A 212 5.84 10.94 -24.44
N ASN A 213 6.21 11.76 -25.42
CA ASN A 213 5.82 13.17 -25.51
C ASN A 213 4.56 13.38 -26.37
N GLU A 214 3.50 12.64 -26.12
CA GLU A 214 2.23 12.73 -26.84
C GLU A 214 1.67 14.17 -26.90
N ARG A 215 1.96 14.99 -25.89
CA ARG A 215 1.50 16.38 -25.79
C ARG A 215 2.44 17.40 -26.43
N HIS A 216 3.51 16.95 -27.05
CA HIS A 216 4.53 17.80 -27.67
C HIS A 216 5.05 18.90 -26.73
N LEU A 217 5.26 18.54 -25.46
CA LEU A 217 5.77 19.47 -24.46
C LEU A 217 7.16 19.97 -24.87
N ASN A 218 7.37 21.27 -24.76
CA ASN A 218 8.64 21.93 -25.08
C ASN A 218 9.03 22.96 -24.00
N ASN A 219 8.49 22.81 -22.80
CA ASN A 219 8.73 23.68 -21.67
C ASN A 219 9.96 23.25 -20.84
N THR A 220 10.29 24.04 -19.81
CA THR A 220 11.42 23.80 -18.92
C THR A 220 11.29 22.46 -18.19
N LEU A 221 10.08 22.08 -17.77
CA LEU A 221 9.80 20.80 -17.11
C LEU A 221 10.22 19.64 -18.02
N TRP A 222 9.79 19.66 -19.29
CA TRP A 222 10.16 18.64 -20.26
C TRP A 222 11.66 18.58 -20.47
N LYS A 223 12.30 19.71 -20.83
CA LYS A 223 13.72 19.75 -21.21
C LYS A 223 14.66 19.42 -20.06
N ARG A 224 14.35 19.88 -18.84
CA ARG A 224 15.26 19.75 -17.69
C ARG A 224 15.08 18.47 -16.87
N TYR A 225 13.88 17.92 -16.87
CA TYR A 225 13.56 16.80 -15.97
C TYR A 225 13.03 15.56 -16.70
N LEU A 226 12.00 15.68 -17.54
CA LEU A 226 11.36 14.51 -18.13
C LEU A 226 12.18 13.91 -19.26
N TYR A 227 12.60 14.71 -20.24
CA TYR A 227 13.42 14.24 -21.36
C TYR A 227 14.70 13.53 -20.90
N PRO A 228 15.57 14.09 -20.04
CA PRO A 228 16.79 13.42 -19.63
C PRO A 228 16.51 12.12 -18.88
N SER A 229 15.46 12.05 -18.05
CA SER A 229 15.11 10.85 -17.30
C SER A 229 14.65 9.71 -18.20
N ILE A 230 13.81 10.02 -19.20
CA ILE A 230 13.33 9.03 -20.17
C ILE A 230 14.47 8.58 -21.08
N ASP A 231 15.26 9.54 -21.60
CA ASP A 231 16.35 9.27 -22.51
C ASP A 231 17.47 8.40 -21.85
N ALA A 232 17.74 8.62 -20.58
CA ALA A 232 18.70 7.79 -19.82
C ALA A 232 18.30 6.31 -19.80
N VAL A 233 17.00 5.99 -19.69
CA VAL A 233 16.50 4.61 -19.79
C VAL A 233 16.61 4.09 -21.23
N ALA A 234 16.14 4.88 -22.18
CA ALA A 234 16.18 4.51 -23.61
C ALA A 234 17.60 4.27 -24.11
N GLN A 235 18.56 5.10 -23.71
CA GLN A 235 19.98 4.92 -24.06
C GLN A 235 20.55 3.63 -23.53
N ARG A 236 20.28 3.28 -22.26
CA ARG A 236 20.76 2.01 -21.67
C ARG A 236 20.27 0.81 -22.46
N ILE A 237 19.00 0.80 -22.86
CA ILE A 237 18.43 -0.27 -23.69
C ILE A 237 19.10 -0.32 -25.05
N ARG A 238 19.38 0.82 -25.68
CA ARG A 238 20.03 0.92 -27.00
C ARG A 238 21.50 0.47 -26.98
N MET A 239 22.19 0.63 -25.85
CA MET A 239 23.59 0.27 -25.67
C MET A 239 23.83 -1.23 -25.43
N LEU A 240 22.78 -2.02 -25.17
CA LEU A 240 22.92 -3.46 -24.96
C LEU A 240 23.40 -4.16 -26.21
N THR A 241 24.37 -5.06 -26.07
CA THR A 241 24.81 -5.98 -27.14
C THR A 241 23.68 -6.93 -27.53
N ALA A 242 23.78 -7.60 -28.67
CA ALA A 242 22.74 -8.53 -29.13
C ALA A 242 22.47 -9.66 -28.11
N LEU A 243 23.51 -10.17 -27.45
CA LEU A 243 23.39 -11.20 -26.42
C LEU A 243 22.68 -10.67 -25.16
N GLU A 244 23.07 -9.49 -24.70
CA GLU A 244 22.44 -8.83 -23.55
C GLU A 244 20.97 -8.49 -23.84
N GLN A 245 20.65 -8.04 -25.05
CA GLN A 245 19.26 -7.83 -25.47
C GLN A 245 18.43 -9.11 -25.43
N CYS A 246 18.97 -10.20 -26.00
CA CYS A 246 18.30 -11.50 -25.98
C CYS A 246 18.03 -11.97 -24.55
N TYR A 247 19.03 -11.91 -23.69
CA TYR A 247 18.93 -12.28 -22.27
C TYR A 247 17.90 -11.40 -21.53
N PHE A 248 18.05 -10.08 -21.65
CA PHE A 248 17.20 -9.12 -20.95
C PHE A 248 15.72 -9.23 -21.36
N TYR A 249 15.42 -9.27 -22.66
CA TYR A 249 14.04 -9.36 -23.11
C TYR A 249 13.39 -10.70 -22.81
N THR A 250 14.15 -11.79 -22.84
CA THR A 250 13.64 -13.11 -22.47
C THR A 250 13.27 -13.15 -20.98
N LEU A 251 14.17 -12.69 -20.11
CA LEU A 251 13.86 -12.65 -18.67
C LEU A 251 12.77 -11.65 -18.32
N TYR A 252 12.75 -10.48 -18.96
CA TYR A 252 11.69 -9.51 -18.72
C TYR A 252 10.33 -10.08 -19.12
N ASN A 253 10.24 -10.73 -20.28
CA ASN A 253 9.01 -11.40 -20.72
C ASN A 253 8.59 -12.48 -19.73
N PHE A 254 9.52 -13.32 -19.28
CA PHE A 254 9.27 -14.35 -18.28
C PHE A 254 8.75 -13.75 -16.97
N ILE A 255 9.42 -12.75 -16.41
CA ILE A 255 9.02 -12.09 -15.15
C ILE A 255 7.63 -11.44 -15.29
N THR A 256 7.37 -10.76 -16.40
CA THR A 256 6.06 -10.12 -16.62
C THR A 256 4.94 -11.17 -16.69
N LYS A 257 5.21 -12.30 -17.34
CA LYS A 257 4.28 -13.42 -17.42
C LYS A 257 4.00 -14.01 -16.03
N GLU A 258 5.03 -14.31 -15.26
CA GLU A 258 4.90 -14.84 -13.90
C GLU A 258 4.14 -13.88 -12.97
N LEU A 259 4.44 -12.58 -13.04
CA LEU A 259 3.73 -11.56 -12.27
C LEU A 259 2.25 -11.46 -12.67
N TYR A 260 1.94 -11.58 -13.95
CA TYR A 260 0.55 -11.57 -14.42
C TYR A 260 -0.18 -12.82 -13.91
N THR A 261 0.41 -14.02 -14.12
CA THR A 261 -0.17 -15.28 -13.67
C THR A 261 -0.36 -15.33 -12.16
N SER A 262 0.59 -14.80 -11.38
CA SER A 262 0.44 -14.73 -9.92
C SER A 262 -0.71 -13.85 -9.45
N LYS A 263 -1.12 -12.87 -10.26
CA LYS A 263 -2.26 -11.99 -9.94
C LYS A 263 -3.59 -12.57 -10.42
N SER A 264 -3.67 -12.97 -11.66
CA SER A 264 -4.93 -13.35 -12.35
C SER A 264 -5.15 -14.85 -12.50
N GLY A 265 -4.17 -15.69 -12.16
CA GLY A 265 -4.19 -17.11 -12.43
C GLY A 265 -3.76 -17.46 -13.85
N ASP A 266 -3.61 -18.75 -14.14
CA ASP A 266 -3.32 -19.25 -15.48
C ASP A 266 -4.58 -19.21 -16.34
N ILE A 267 -4.45 -18.74 -17.58
CA ILE A 267 -5.55 -18.66 -18.56
C ILE A 267 -6.12 -20.06 -18.84
N ASP A 268 -5.27 -21.08 -18.80
CA ASP A 268 -5.65 -22.47 -19.07
C ASP A 268 -6.33 -23.17 -17.87
N TYR A 269 -6.36 -22.53 -16.69
CA TYR A 269 -6.91 -23.08 -15.43
C TYR A 269 -8.19 -22.34 -15.01
N GLU A 270 -9.22 -22.31 -15.83
CA GLU A 270 -10.57 -21.76 -15.53
C GLU A 270 -10.62 -20.54 -14.55
N GLY A 271 -9.57 -19.73 -14.52
CA GLY A 271 -9.57 -18.39 -13.90
C GLY A 271 -9.51 -18.31 -12.37
N ARG A 272 -9.27 -19.42 -11.64
CA ARG A 272 -9.40 -19.46 -10.18
C ARG A 272 -8.08 -19.71 -9.44
N ALA A 273 -6.98 -19.37 -10.03
CA ALA A 273 -5.66 -19.43 -9.39
C ALA A 273 -5.11 -18.01 -9.13
N GLY A 274 -4.03 -17.90 -8.37
CA GLY A 274 -3.40 -16.63 -8.05
C GLY A 274 -4.17 -15.76 -7.07
N ALA A 275 -3.76 -14.51 -6.94
CA ALA A 275 -4.37 -13.57 -5.99
C ALA A 275 -5.86 -13.27 -6.28
N ALA A 276 -6.29 -13.40 -7.54
CA ALA A 276 -7.67 -13.18 -7.95
C ALA A 276 -8.63 -14.22 -7.34
N ALA A 277 -8.16 -15.42 -7.01
CA ALA A 277 -8.96 -16.44 -6.31
C ALA A 277 -9.49 -15.94 -4.96
N LEU A 278 -8.82 -14.96 -4.33
CA LEU A 278 -9.29 -14.36 -3.07
C LEU A 278 -10.70 -13.77 -3.16
N TRP A 279 -11.14 -13.31 -4.34
CA TRP A 279 -12.48 -12.73 -4.53
C TRP A 279 -13.30 -13.42 -5.64
N LEU A 280 -12.69 -14.11 -6.61
CA LEU A 280 -13.39 -14.79 -7.67
C LEU A 280 -13.94 -16.16 -7.23
N SER A 281 -13.22 -16.87 -6.35
CA SER A 281 -13.67 -18.16 -5.84
C SER A 281 -14.74 -17.99 -4.75
N THR A 282 -15.77 -18.81 -4.80
CA THR A 282 -16.80 -18.90 -3.77
C THR A 282 -16.23 -19.44 -2.46
N LEU A 283 -16.98 -19.30 -1.36
CA LEU A 283 -16.58 -19.86 -0.06
C LEU A 283 -16.43 -21.39 -0.14
N GLU A 284 -17.34 -22.08 -0.84
CA GLU A 284 -17.30 -23.52 -1.00
C GLU A 284 -16.07 -23.99 -1.78
N GLU A 285 -15.79 -23.35 -2.91
CA GLU A 285 -14.61 -23.65 -3.70
C GLU A 285 -13.30 -23.46 -2.93
N LYS A 286 -13.20 -22.40 -2.14
CA LYS A 286 -12.04 -22.17 -1.26
C LYS A 286 -11.92 -23.23 -0.16
N ARG A 287 -13.06 -23.69 0.37
CA ARG A 287 -13.10 -24.77 1.36
C ARG A 287 -12.64 -26.09 0.76
N GLU A 288 -13.18 -26.47 -0.40
CA GLU A 288 -12.79 -27.69 -1.12
C GLU A 288 -11.32 -27.68 -1.50
N ALA A 289 -10.78 -26.53 -1.91
CA ALA A 289 -9.36 -26.35 -2.21
C ALA A 289 -8.46 -26.27 -0.97
N GLY A 290 -9.03 -26.14 0.24
CA GLY A 290 -8.26 -25.94 1.46
C GLY A 290 -7.57 -24.57 1.55
N GLU A 291 -8.07 -23.58 0.81
CA GLU A 291 -7.47 -22.23 0.68
C GLU A 291 -8.10 -21.19 1.61
N ILE A 292 -9.01 -21.59 2.48
CA ILE A 292 -9.62 -20.73 3.48
C ILE A 292 -9.78 -21.45 4.82
N LEU A 293 -9.50 -20.71 5.87
CA LEU A 293 -9.90 -21.05 7.24
C LEU A 293 -10.94 -20.02 7.65
N TYR A 294 -12.12 -20.45 8.08
CA TYR A 294 -13.27 -19.60 8.35
C TYR A 294 -13.85 -19.88 9.73
N ASP A 295 -14.72 -18.96 10.20
CA ASP A 295 -15.34 -18.98 11.52
C ASP A 295 -14.31 -19.13 12.67
N LEU A 296 -13.16 -18.49 12.48
CA LEU A 296 -12.13 -18.41 13.50
C LEU A 296 -12.47 -17.33 14.51
N THR A 297 -12.25 -17.60 15.80
CA THR A 297 -12.44 -16.62 16.88
C THR A 297 -11.09 -16.19 17.45
N ILE A 298 -10.92 -14.90 17.73
CA ILE A 298 -9.68 -14.38 18.33
C ILE A 298 -9.67 -14.70 19.81
N THR A 299 -8.78 -15.60 20.25
CA THR A 299 -8.62 -15.99 21.66
C THR A 299 -7.54 -15.20 22.38
N GLU A 300 -6.50 -14.75 21.64
CA GLU A 300 -5.48 -13.86 22.17
C GLU A 300 -5.24 -12.74 21.18
N ASN A 301 -5.27 -11.50 21.66
CA ASN A 301 -5.01 -10.32 20.86
C ASN A 301 -3.80 -9.57 21.37
N HIS A 302 -2.68 -9.70 20.66
CA HIS A 302 -1.45 -8.97 20.86
C HIS A 302 -1.15 -8.06 19.65
N ALA A 303 -2.18 -7.63 18.94
CA ALA A 303 -2.05 -6.76 17.76
C ALA A 303 -1.45 -5.39 18.09
N ALA A 304 -1.55 -4.95 19.33
CA ALA A 304 -0.97 -3.69 19.83
C ALA A 304 0.55 -3.76 20.08
N ASP A 305 1.15 -4.94 20.09
CA ASP A 305 2.59 -5.06 20.27
C ASP A 305 3.32 -4.58 19.02
N ILE A 306 4.04 -3.47 19.14
CA ILE A 306 4.71 -2.80 18.05
C ILE A 306 5.90 -3.61 17.51
N HIS A 307 6.50 -4.45 18.35
CA HIS A 307 7.65 -5.26 17.95
C HIS A 307 7.25 -6.62 17.39
N LYS A 308 6.14 -7.14 17.88
CA LYS A 308 5.69 -8.48 17.53
C LYS A 308 4.15 -8.57 17.59
N ALA A 309 3.48 -7.83 16.73
CA ALA A 309 2.03 -7.89 16.63
C ALA A 309 1.58 -9.28 16.18
N TYR A 310 0.75 -9.96 16.97
CA TYR A 310 0.19 -11.26 16.62
C TYR A 310 -1.21 -11.46 17.17
N LEU A 311 -1.91 -12.40 16.58
CA LEU A 311 -3.21 -12.92 17.03
C LEU A 311 -3.10 -14.42 17.20
N VAL A 312 -3.85 -14.97 18.16
CA VAL A 312 -4.15 -16.40 18.23
C VAL A 312 -5.65 -16.57 17.97
N LEU A 313 -5.97 -17.40 16.99
CA LEU A 313 -7.34 -17.66 16.58
C LEU A 313 -7.66 -19.14 16.82
N ALA A 314 -8.76 -19.41 17.54
CA ALA A 314 -9.27 -20.76 17.71
C ALA A 314 -10.04 -21.22 16.47
N ARG A 315 -9.92 -22.49 16.14
CA ARG A 315 -10.71 -23.17 15.12
C ARG A 315 -12.01 -23.69 15.72
N PRO A 316 -13.15 -23.64 14.98
CA PRO A 316 -14.41 -24.18 15.52
C PRO A 316 -14.31 -25.67 15.77
N VAL A 317 -14.83 -26.11 16.93
CA VAL A 317 -14.72 -27.51 17.38
C VAL A 317 -15.48 -28.51 16.49
N ASN A 318 -16.48 -28.03 15.76
CA ASN A 318 -17.34 -28.84 14.89
C ASN A 318 -17.08 -28.58 13.39
N ASP A 319 -15.90 -28.15 13.06
CA ASP A 319 -15.56 -27.82 11.68
C ASP A 319 -15.53 -29.08 10.80
N LEU A 320 -16.56 -29.21 9.97
CA LEU A 320 -16.60 -30.24 8.90
C LEU A 320 -15.46 -30.05 7.90
N SER A 321 -14.80 -28.88 7.89
CA SER A 321 -13.60 -28.60 7.11
C SER A 321 -12.38 -29.40 7.59
N LEU A 322 -12.41 -30.00 8.77
CA LEU A 322 -11.40 -30.98 9.19
C LEU A 322 -11.35 -32.19 8.27
N GLN A 323 -12.36 -32.40 7.41
CA GLN A 323 -12.34 -33.44 6.37
C GLN A 323 -11.47 -33.04 5.16
N VAL A 324 -11.25 -31.75 4.94
CA VAL A 324 -10.32 -31.25 3.92
C VAL A 324 -9.11 -30.67 4.68
N LEU A 325 -7.95 -31.28 4.49
CA LEU A 325 -6.71 -30.76 5.08
C LEU A 325 -6.45 -29.34 4.54
N PRO A 326 -6.35 -28.33 5.41
CA PRO A 326 -6.07 -26.97 4.94
C PRO A 326 -4.70 -26.92 4.28
N ASN A 327 -4.62 -26.24 3.15
CA ASN A 327 -3.37 -26.10 2.38
C ASN A 327 -2.50 -24.96 2.93
N PHE A 328 -2.49 -24.74 4.25
CA PHE A 328 -1.72 -23.71 4.92
C PHE A 328 -0.53 -24.30 5.68
N ARG A 329 0.60 -23.59 5.63
CA ARG A 329 1.86 -23.96 6.32
C ARG A 329 2.39 -22.79 7.13
N GLU A 330 3.23 -23.08 8.09
CA GLU A 330 4.02 -22.07 8.80
C GLU A 330 4.89 -21.31 7.79
N GLY A 331 4.88 -19.98 7.89
CA GLY A 331 5.54 -19.06 6.96
C GLY A 331 4.64 -18.49 5.87
N ASP A 332 3.49 -19.09 5.58
CA ASP A 332 2.61 -18.64 4.52
C ASP A 332 2.11 -17.21 4.77
N ALA A 333 2.09 -16.42 3.69
CA ALA A 333 1.47 -15.11 3.70
C ALA A 333 -0.04 -15.24 3.55
N ILE A 334 -0.77 -14.60 4.46
CA ILE A 334 -2.22 -14.67 4.50
C ILE A 334 -2.86 -13.28 4.55
N VAL A 335 -4.15 -13.25 4.23
CA VAL A 335 -5.03 -12.11 4.46
C VAL A 335 -6.12 -12.51 5.46
N LEU A 336 -6.37 -11.63 6.42
CA LEU A 336 -7.41 -11.78 7.44
C LEU A 336 -8.46 -10.70 7.22
N TYR A 337 -9.72 -11.05 7.26
CA TYR A 337 -10.85 -10.12 7.19
C TYR A 337 -12.01 -10.61 8.05
N GLN A 338 -12.80 -9.68 8.57
CA GLN A 338 -13.98 -9.99 9.36
C GLN A 338 -15.11 -10.49 8.44
N ARG A 339 -15.76 -11.59 8.84
CA ARG A 339 -16.89 -12.15 8.13
C ARG A 339 -18.11 -12.17 9.04
N ASN A 340 -19.17 -11.45 8.64
CA ASN A 340 -20.45 -11.41 9.34
C ASN A 340 -21.57 -12.08 8.53
N GLN A 341 -21.38 -12.25 7.24
CA GLN A 341 -22.33 -12.87 6.32
C GLN A 341 -21.61 -13.58 5.17
N ASP A 342 -22.29 -14.48 4.47
CA ASP A 342 -21.69 -15.31 3.42
C ASP A 342 -21.16 -14.53 2.20
N THR A 343 -21.70 -13.35 1.97
CA THR A 343 -21.24 -12.43 0.90
C THR A 343 -19.98 -11.65 1.25
N ASP A 344 -19.51 -11.71 2.50
CA ASP A 344 -18.31 -10.99 2.93
C ASP A 344 -17.06 -11.65 2.37
N ASN A 345 -16.20 -10.82 1.77
CA ASN A 345 -14.93 -11.23 1.20
C ASN A 345 -13.90 -10.10 1.23
N VAL A 346 -12.73 -10.32 0.67
CA VAL A 346 -11.61 -9.36 0.69
C VAL A 346 -11.87 -8.04 -0.07
N THR A 347 -12.91 -7.98 -0.93
CA THR A 347 -13.20 -6.77 -1.74
C THR A 347 -14.23 -5.84 -1.09
N ASN A 348 -14.92 -6.32 -0.05
CA ASN A 348 -15.93 -5.53 0.67
C ASN A 348 -15.66 -5.41 2.18
N LYS A 349 -14.47 -5.81 2.62
CA LYS A 349 -14.00 -5.71 4.01
C LYS A 349 -12.61 -5.10 4.07
N MET A 350 -12.29 -4.53 5.22
CA MET A 350 -10.93 -4.16 5.57
C MET A 350 -10.09 -5.43 5.71
N VAL A 351 -8.90 -5.43 5.15
CA VAL A 351 -8.02 -6.59 5.08
C VAL A 351 -6.76 -6.35 5.92
N PHE A 352 -6.41 -7.30 6.75
CA PHE A 352 -5.15 -7.34 7.49
C PHE A 352 -4.22 -8.37 6.86
N LYS A 353 -2.98 -7.99 6.64
CA LYS A 353 -1.95 -8.87 6.09
C LYS A 353 -1.10 -9.46 7.21
N GLY A 354 -0.80 -10.75 7.11
CA GLY A 354 0.01 -11.45 8.10
C GLY A 354 0.72 -12.65 7.53
N ASN A 355 1.46 -13.32 8.40
CA ASN A 355 2.07 -14.61 8.11
C ASN A 355 1.71 -15.60 9.22
N ILE A 356 1.53 -16.87 8.85
CA ILE A 356 1.29 -17.94 9.82
C ILE A 356 2.60 -18.20 10.57
N GLU A 357 2.61 -17.99 11.89
CA GLU A 357 3.75 -18.37 12.74
C GLU A 357 3.65 -19.82 13.23
N ARG A 358 2.42 -20.28 13.51
CA ARG A 358 2.13 -21.65 13.94
C ARG A 358 0.72 -22.01 13.54
N ILE A 359 0.51 -23.24 13.14
CA ILE A 359 -0.81 -23.82 12.84
C ILE A 359 -0.92 -25.17 13.52
N THR A 360 -2.02 -25.39 14.24
CA THR A 360 -2.36 -26.66 14.89
C THR A 360 -3.80 -27.06 14.52
N ASP A 361 -4.25 -28.21 14.96
CA ASP A 361 -5.64 -28.64 14.77
C ASP A 361 -6.65 -27.76 15.54
N ARG A 362 -6.21 -27.03 16.56
CA ARG A 362 -7.06 -26.26 17.46
C ARG A 362 -6.95 -24.76 17.29
N ASP A 363 -5.78 -24.28 16.98
CA ASP A 363 -5.46 -22.84 16.91
C ASP A 363 -4.48 -22.49 15.79
N ILE A 364 -4.49 -21.20 15.45
CA ILE A 364 -3.56 -20.61 14.50
C ILE A 364 -3.01 -19.34 15.09
N ARG A 365 -1.68 -19.21 15.08
CA ARG A 365 -1.01 -17.98 15.45
C ARG A 365 -0.57 -17.24 14.20
N ILE A 366 -1.05 -16.02 14.07
CA ILE A 366 -0.80 -15.13 12.92
C ILE A 366 0.02 -13.95 13.38
N ARG A 367 1.17 -13.73 12.76
CA ARG A 367 1.95 -12.50 12.91
C ARG A 367 1.41 -11.45 11.94
N LEU A 368 0.94 -10.34 12.47
CA LEU A 368 0.47 -9.21 11.67
C LEU A 368 1.66 -8.42 11.09
N ARG A 369 1.50 -7.90 9.88
CA ARG A 369 2.51 -7.02 9.25
C ARG A 369 2.50 -5.61 9.80
N ALA A 370 1.35 -5.13 10.28
CA ALA A 370 1.20 -3.84 10.93
C ALA A 370 0.54 -4.05 12.30
N SER A 371 1.06 -3.37 13.33
CA SER A 371 0.45 -3.36 14.65
C SER A 371 -0.89 -2.62 14.62
N GLN A 372 -1.85 -3.07 15.43
CA GLN A 372 -3.17 -2.44 15.58
C GLN A 372 -3.46 -2.24 17.06
N GLN A 373 -3.43 -1.00 17.51
CA GLN A 373 -3.68 -0.69 18.92
C GLN A 373 -5.15 -0.43 19.23
N ASN A 374 -5.95 -0.17 18.22
CA ASN A 374 -7.40 -0.07 18.39
C ASN A 374 -7.99 -1.48 18.50
N THR A 375 -8.26 -1.93 19.73
CA THR A 375 -8.79 -3.27 20.02
C THR A 375 -10.16 -3.52 19.42
N SER A 376 -10.93 -2.46 19.11
CA SER A 376 -12.26 -2.58 18.47
C SER A 376 -12.18 -2.99 16.99
N VAL A 377 -10.99 -2.93 16.38
CA VAL A 377 -10.78 -3.33 14.97
C VAL A 377 -10.59 -4.85 14.86
N LEU A 378 -10.03 -5.47 15.88
CA LEU A 378 -9.80 -6.91 16.00
C LEU A 378 -10.30 -7.35 17.38
N PRO A 379 -11.63 -7.38 17.63
CA PRO A 379 -12.17 -7.69 18.94
C PRO A 379 -11.87 -9.14 19.34
N LEU A 380 -11.77 -9.37 20.66
CA LEU A 380 -11.92 -10.71 21.24
C LEU A 380 -13.42 -11.02 21.20
N ASP A 381 -13.81 -12.17 20.70
CA ASP A 381 -15.19 -12.66 20.74
C ASP A 381 -15.49 -13.38 22.05
#